data_3bd89ca91fdf1dc1cef7f4cff1822a33
#
_entry.id   3bd89ca91fdf1dc1cef7f4cff1822a33
#
_cell.length_a   1.000
_cell.length_b   1.000
_cell.length_c   1.000
_cell.angle_alpha   90.00
_cell.angle_beta   90.00
_cell.angle_gamma   90.00
#
_symmetry.space_group_name_H-M   'P 1'
#
loop_
_entity.id
_entity.type
_entity.pdbx_description
1 polymer ?
#
loop_
_entity_poly.entity_id
_entity_poly.type
_entity_poly.pdbx_seq_one_letter_code
_entity_poly.pdbx_strand_id
1 'polypeptide(L)'
;LLVRKDYLETLMRFKDKQLIKVVTGIRRCGKSTLFDLFINHLESNGVSKKNIIKINFESPDYFELQDWLSVYKYIKEKLSSDSMNYIFLDEIQNVPDFQKAVDGLFIMKNCDIYITGSNAYLLSGELATLLSGRYVEIKMQPLSFKEYLSAYDDKSDLPSKYRKYIQFGSFPYILQLSEEKDIRSYLEGIYNTVVLKDIVARRKIADVGMLEKVIRFMFDNIGNPTSATNIANTMTSTRQKISYHTVENYLSALLDSFIFYKAERYDVKGKQYLSTNAKYYLCDIGLRYYLLGTKPADFGHILENIVFLELLRRGNEVYVGKVDDSEIDFVAIYNGEKTYYQVAYTVIDSDNSEKTLTRELKPLKSIKDNINVIDNHNNTF
;
A
#
# COMPACT_ATOMS: atom_id res chain seq x y z
N LEU A 1 -15.90 6.71 13.71
CA LEU A 1 -14.79 5.86 13.22
C LEU A 1 -15.14 5.35 11.84
N LEU A 2 -14.27 5.53 10.83
CA LEU A 2 -14.53 5.07 9.47
C LEU A 2 -14.41 3.52 9.40
N VAL A 3 -15.48 2.86 8.96
CA VAL A 3 -15.48 1.40 8.79
C VAL A 3 -14.94 1.05 7.41
N ARG A 4 -13.79 0.38 7.37
CA ARG A 4 -13.18 -0.13 6.14
C ARG A 4 -13.77 -1.51 5.80
N LYS A 5 -14.95 -1.46 5.18
CA LYS A 5 -15.84 -2.60 5.01
C LYS A 5 -15.18 -3.79 4.32
N ASP A 6 -14.49 -3.57 3.22
CA ASP A 6 -13.89 -4.65 2.41
C ASP A 6 -12.80 -5.42 3.19
N TYR A 7 -11.99 -4.69 3.99
CA TYR A 7 -10.97 -5.32 4.85
C TYR A 7 -11.61 -6.06 6.02
N LEU A 8 -12.65 -5.48 6.64
CA LEU A 8 -13.37 -6.12 7.72
C LEU A 8 -14.05 -7.42 7.24
N GLU A 9 -14.73 -7.39 6.09
CA GLU A 9 -15.33 -8.56 5.47
C GLU A 9 -14.29 -9.64 5.13
N THR A 10 -13.10 -9.22 4.72
CA THR A 10 -12.01 -10.16 4.48
C THR A 10 -11.56 -10.85 5.77
N LEU A 11 -11.40 -10.12 6.88
CA LEU A 11 -11.10 -10.72 8.18
C LEU A 11 -12.21 -11.67 8.62
N MET A 12 -13.49 -11.29 8.45
CA MET A 12 -14.64 -12.16 8.77
C MET A 12 -14.63 -13.46 7.95
N ARG A 13 -14.31 -13.39 6.66
CA ARG A 13 -14.24 -14.56 5.78
C ARG A 13 -13.16 -15.57 6.19
N PHE A 14 -12.06 -15.08 6.78
CA PHE A 14 -10.97 -15.92 7.27
C PHE A 14 -11.04 -16.23 8.76
N LYS A 15 -12.06 -15.75 9.47
CA LYS A 15 -12.31 -16.08 10.88
C LYS A 15 -12.45 -17.60 11.06
N ASP A 16 -11.89 -18.11 12.14
CA ASP A 16 -11.90 -19.54 12.52
C ASP A 16 -11.27 -20.48 11.46
N LYS A 17 -10.52 -19.93 10.50
CA LYS A 17 -9.72 -20.73 9.58
C LYS A 17 -8.32 -20.94 10.14
N GLN A 18 -7.79 -22.16 9.97
CA GLN A 18 -6.41 -22.52 10.36
C GLN A 18 -5.40 -21.82 9.43
N LEU A 19 -5.42 -20.50 9.43
CA LEU A 19 -4.53 -19.61 8.70
C LEU A 19 -4.20 -18.40 9.57
N ILE A 20 -2.97 -17.92 9.49
CA ILE A 20 -2.55 -16.67 10.12
C ILE A 20 -2.98 -15.51 9.23
N LYS A 21 -3.71 -14.53 9.77
CA LYS A 21 -4.14 -13.34 9.05
C LYS A 21 -3.10 -12.24 9.25
N VAL A 22 -2.40 -11.90 8.18
CA VAL A 22 -1.31 -10.92 8.19
C VAL A 22 -1.78 -9.65 7.52
N VAL A 23 -2.01 -8.59 8.29
CA VAL A 23 -2.39 -7.28 7.76
C VAL A 23 -1.14 -6.44 7.59
N THR A 24 -0.74 -6.22 6.34
CA THR A 24 0.42 -5.39 5.97
C THR A 24 -0.03 -4.05 5.41
N GLY A 25 0.84 -3.07 5.40
CA GLY A 25 0.60 -1.77 4.79
C GLY A 25 1.34 -0.64 5.50
N ILE A 26 1.44 0.50 4.83
CA ILE A 26 2.17 1.65 5.34
C ILE A 26 1.70 2.06 6.75
N ARG A 27 2.61 2.56 7.55
CA ARG A 27 2.28 3.13 8.86
C ARG A 27 1.19 4.20 8.74
N ARG A 28 0.27 4.27 9.71
CA ARG A 28 -0.86 5.22 9.72
C ARG A 28 -1.99 4.96 8.71
N CYS A 29 -1.98 3.86 7.95
CA CYS A 29 -3.10 3.52 7.06
C CYS A 29 -4.33 2.93 7.77
N GLY A 30 -4.24 2.65 9.10
CA GLY A 30 -5.37 2.22 9.92
C GLY A 30 -5.39 0.74 10.30
N LYS A 31 -4.27 0.02 10.27
CA LYS A 31 -4.17 -1.41 10.62
C LYS A 31 -4.67 -1.71 12.04
N SER A 32 -4.16 -0.98 13.04
CA SER A 32 -4.57 -1.14 14.45
C SER A 32 -6.07 -0.86 14.65
N THR A 33 -6.58 0.17 13.94
CA THR A 33 -8.01 0.51 13.93
C THR A 33 -8.87 -0.60 13.32
N LEU A 34 -8.37 -1.27 12.27
CA LEU A 34 -9.05 -2.42 11.69
C LEU A 34 -9.17 -3.57 12.70
N PHE A 35 -8.12 -3.82 13.51
CA PHE A 35 -8.18 -4.80 14.59
C PHE A 35 -9.22 -4.40 15.65
N ASP A 36 -9.28 -3.13 16.05
CA ASP A 36 -10.30 -2.66 17.01
C ASP A 36 -11.73 -2.85 16.48
N LEU A 37 -11.96 -2.54 15.22
CA LEU A 37 -13.25 -2.75 14.57
C LEU A 37 -13.61 -4.24 14.53
N PHE A 38 -12.66 -5.10 14.22
CA PHE A 38 -12.90 -6.53 14.17
C PHE A 38 -13.11 -7.13 15.56
N ILE A 39 -12.37 -6.68 16.58
CA ILE A 39 -12.58 -7.07 17.99
C ILE A 39 -13.99 -6.68 18.43
N ASN A 40 -14.41 -5.46 18.18
CA ASN A 40 -15.78 -5.01 18.48
C ASN A 40 -16.84 -5.88 17.78
N HIS A 41 -16.57 -6.27 16.54
CA HIS A 41 -17.44 -7.19 15.80
C HIS A 41 -17.49 -8.57 16.47
N LEU A 42 -16.37 -9.13 16.91
CA LEU A 42 -16.32 -10.42 17.61
C LEU A 42 -17.12 -10.36 18.92
N GLU A 43 -16.92 -9.33 19.75
CA GLU A 43 -17.65 -9.12 21.00
C GLU A 43 -19.16 -9.00 20.77
N SER A 44 -19.57 -8.21 19.76
CA SER A 44 -20.98 -8.06 19.39
C SER A 44 -21.62 -9.36 18.89
N ASN A 45 -20.83 -10.31 18.42
CA ASN A 45 -21.27 -11.63 17.98
C ASN A 45 -21.04 -12.73 19.04
N GLY A 46 -20.89 -12.35 20.31
CA GLY A 46 -20.91 -13.28 21.45
C GLY A 46 -19.54 -13.86 21.84
N VAL A 47 -18.45 -13.39 21.24
CA VAL A 47 -17.11 -13.80 21.69
C VAL A 47 -16.79 -13.12 23.02
N SER A 48 -16.46 -13.92 24.02
CA SER A 48 -16.11 -13.39 25.35
C SER A 48 -14.78 -12.63 25.32
N LYS A 49 -14.71 -11.48 26.01
CA LYS A 49 -13.47 -10.68 26.13
C LYS A 49 -12.28 -11.48 26.65
N LYS A 50 -12.51 -12.48 27.52
CA LYS A 50 -11.45 -13.35 28.03
C LYS A 50 -10.77 -14.21 26.94
N ASN A 51 -11.43 -14.37 25.80
CA ASN A 51 -10.93 -15.13 24.66
C ASN A 51 -10.27 -14.24 23.61
N ILE A 52 -10.17 -12.94 23.87
CA ILE A 52 -9.54 -11.96 22.97
C ILE A 52 -8.26 -11.46 23.63
N ILE A 53 -7.13 -11.74 23.01
CA ILE A 53 -5.81 -11.29 23.47
C ILE A 53 -5.29 -10.30 22.44
N LYS A 54 -5.18 -9.01 22.82
CA LYS A 54 -4.61 -7.97 21.99
C LYS A 54 -3.32 -7.45 22.61
N ILE A 55 -2.24 -7.45 21.83
CA ILE A 55 -0.93 -6.91 22.22
C ILE A 55 -0.49 -5.93 21.13
N ASN A 56 -0.17 -4.71 21.54
CA ASN A 56 0.47 -3.72 20.66
C ASN A 56 1.92 -3.54 21.10
N PHE A 57 2.85 -4.00 20.28
CA PHE A 57 4.29 -3.96 20.57
C PHE A 57 4.92 -2.56 20.42
N GLU A 58 4.13 -1.51 20.19
CA GLU A 58 4.54 -0.12 20.35
C GLU A 58 4.11 0.47 21.69
N SER A 59 3.25 -0.22 22.47
CA SER A 59 2.81 0.23 23.79
C SER A 59 3.84 -0.08 24.86
N PRO A 60 4.12 0.88 25.75
CA PRO A 60 4.96 0.65 26.93
C PRO A 60 4.44 -0.45 27.85
N ASP A 61 3.13 -0.75 27.83
CA ASP A 61 2.53 -1.78 28.67
C ASP A 61 3.06 -3.20 28.38
N TYR A 62 3.67 -3.39 27.22
CA TYR A 62 4.24 -4.65 26.77
C TYR A 62 5.76 -4.61 26.60
N PHE A 63 6.41 -3.64 27.24
CA PHE A 63 7.86 -3.44 27.10
C PHE A 63 8.69 -4.65 27.60
N GLU A 64 8.13 -5.48 28.46
CA GLU A 64 8.79 -6.71 28.96
C GLU A 64 8.76 -7.86 27.92
N LEU A 65 7.91 -7.78 26.89
CA LEU A 65 7.78 -8.81 25.86
C LEU A 65 8.78 -8.56 24.69
N GLN A 66 10.10 -8.64 25.01
CA GLN A 66 11.17 -8.27 24.10
C GLN A 66 11.67 -9.39 23.20
N ASP A 67 11.25 -10.62 23.42
CA ASP A 67 11.65 -11.80 22.65
C ASP A 67 10.44 -12.73 22.42
N TRP A 68 10.60 -13.60 21.43
CA TRP A 68 9.53 -14.52 21.03
C TRP A 68 9.06 -15.46 22.15
N LEU A 69 9.95 -15.87 23.05
CA LEU A 69 9.63 -16.83 24.10
C LEU A 69 8.80 -16.17 25.22
N SER A 70 9.12 -14.92 25.58
CA SER A 70 8.32 -14.14 26.53
C SER A 70 6.92 -13.86 25.98
N VAL A 71 6.80 -13.51 24.70
CA VAL A 71 5.50 -13.36 24.01
C VAL A 71 4.70 -14.66 24.01
N TYR A 72 5.34 -15.77 23.64
CA TYR A 72 4.68 -17.08 23.61
C TYR A 72 4.16 -17.48 24.99
N LYS A 73 4.98 -17.37 26.04
CA LYS A 73 4.59 -17.72 27.42
C LYS A 73 3.45 -16.86 27.91
N TYR A 74 3.55 -15.53 27.72
CA TYR A 74 2.52 -14.58 28.14
C TYR A 74 1.16 -14.89 27.50
N ILE A 75 1.13 -15.19 26.21
CA ILE A 75 -0.11 -15.55 25.52
C ILE A 75 -0.61 -16.89 26.04
N LYS A 76 0.25 -17.90 26.15
CA LYS A 76 -0.12 -19.26 26.57
C LYS A 76 -0.78 -19.28 27.95
N GLU A 77 -0.34 -18.47 28.89
CA GLU A 77 -0.92 -18.34 30.22
C GLU A 77 -2.36 -17.79 30.23
N LYS A 78 -2.71 -17.03 29.16
CA LYS A 78 -4.03 -16.39 29.01
C LYS A 78 -5.02 -17.19 28.15
N LEU A 79 -4.57 -18.27 27.51
CA LEU A 79 -5.43 -19.06 26.63
C LEU A 79 -6.51 -19.80 27.45
N SER A 80 -7.73 -19.73 26.95
CA SER A 80 -8.82 -20.61 27.39
C SER A 80 -8.64 -21.99 26.74
N SER A 81 -8.76 -23.06 27.53
CA SER A 81 -8.69 -24.46 27.05
C SER A 81 -9.93 -24.87 26.25
N ASP A 82 -11.10 -24.30 26.59
CA ASP A 82 -12.41 -24.84 26.20
C ASP A 82 -13.07 -24.05 25.07
N SER A 83 -12.39 -23.05 24.52
CA SER A 83 -12.94 -22.18 23.50
C SER A 83 -11.86 -21.62 22.55
N MET A 84 -12.29 -21.12 21.38
CA MET A 84 -11.41 -20.44 20.44
C MET A 84 -10.86 -19.15 21.05
N ASN A 85 -9.57 -18.94 20.95
CA ASN A 85 -8.87 -17.73 21.37
C ASN A 85 -8.49 -16.90 20.14
N TYR A 86 -8.82 -15.64 20.16
CA TYR A 86 -8.52 -14.67 19.08
C TYR A 86 -7.33 -13.82 19.51
N ILE A 87 -6.21 -13.96 18.81
CA ILE A 87 -4.92 -13.37 19.20
C ILE A 87 -4.56 -12.30 18.19
N PHE A 88 -4.46 -11.05 18.64
CA PHE A 88 -4.13 -9.88 17.85
C PHE A 88 -2.77 -9.33 18.27
N LEU A 89 -1.78 -9.44 17.37
CA LEU A 89 -0.41 -9.01 17.59
C LEU A 89 -0.10 -7.84 16.66
N ASP A 90 -0.20 -6.62 17.20
CA ASP A 90 -0.05 -5.39 16.43
C ASP A 90 1.42 -4.94 16.43
N GLU A 91 1.94 -4.61 15.23
CA GLU A 91 3.34 -4.24 14.95
C GLU A 91 4.35 -5.29 15.47
N ILE A 92 4.05 -6.59 15.21
CA ILE A 92 4.80 -7.75 15.73
C ILE A 92 6.28 -7.77 15.29
N GLN A 93 6.65 -7.10 14.20
CA GLN A 93 8.05 -7.01 13.76
C GLN A 93 8.99 -6.31 14.76
N ASN A 94 8.44 -5.70 15.81
CA ASN A 94 9.24 -5.13 16.90
C ASN A 94 9.77 -6.22 17.86
N VAL A 95 9.29 -7.46 17.75
CA VAL A 95 9.76 -8.61 18.53
C VAL A 95 10.75 -9.42 17.70
N PRO A 96 12.01 -9.56 18.11
CA PRO A 96 12.96 -10.45 17.44
C PRO A 96 12.44 -11.88 17.40
N ASP A 97 12.63 -12.56 16.28
CA ASP A 97 12.25 -13.96 16.07
C ASP A 97 10.76 -14.27 16.33
N PHE A 98 9.87 -13.27 16.23
CA PHE A 98 8.45 -13.40 16.52
C PHE A 98 7.78 -14.57 15.77
N GLN A 99 8.29 -14.95 14.60
CA GLN A 99 7.78 -16.06 13.81
C GLN A 99 7.77 -17.39 14.59
N LYS A 100 8.71 -17.58 15.54
CA LYS A 100 8.74 -18.76 16.42
C LYS A 100 7.55 -18.79 17.40
N ALA A 101 7.18 -17.62 17.95
CA ALA A 101 6.00 -17.49 18.81
C ALA A 101 4.71 -17.74 18.02
N VAL A 102 4.61 -17.15 16.82
CA VAL A 102 3.43 -17.31 15.96
C VAL A 102 3.27 -18.74 15.50
N ASP A 103 4.34 -19.44 15.10
CA ASP A 103 4.30 -20.85 14.72
C ASP A 103 3.91 -21.74 15.89
N GLY A 104 4.46 -21.48 17.08
CA GLY A 104 4.09 -22.21 18.31
C GLY A 104 2.61 -22.06 18.67
N LEU A 105 2.04 -20.87 18.51
CA LEU A 105 0.61 -20.61 18.70
C LEU A 105 -0.26 -21.22 17.59
N PHE A 106 0.23 -21.21 16.36
CA PHE A 106 -0.49 -21.77 15.21
C PHE A 106 -0.71 -23.29 15.32
N ILE A 107 0.22 -24.01 15.94
CA ILE A 107 0.08 -25.45 16.18
C ILE A 107 -1.10 -25.75 17.14
N MET A 108 -1.46 -24.78 17.98
CA MET A 108 -2.61 -24.90 18.88
C MET A 108 -3.90 -24.66 18.10
N LYS A 109 -4.74 -25.70 17.97
CA LYS A 109 -5.96 -25.67 17.14
C LYS A 109 -7.05 -24.70 17.63
N ASN A 110 -6.95 -24.24 18.87
CA ASN A 110 -7.87 -23.28 19.48
C ASN A 110 -7.34 -21.83 19.46
N CYS A 111 -6.41 -21.51 18.57
CA CYS A 111 -5.86 -20.18 18.39
C CYS A 111 -6.15 -19.66 16.99
N ASP A 112 -6.85 -18.54 16.90
CA ASP A 112 -7.08 -17.78 15.67
C ASP A 112 -6.21 -16.52 15.68
N ILE A 113 -5.21 -16.44 14.77
CA ILE A 113 -4.09 -15.52 14.90
C ILE A 113 -4.18 -14.42 13.83
N TYR A 114 -4.05 -13.16 14.29
CA TYR A 114 -4.06 -11.94 13.50
C TYR A 114 -2.81 -11.14 13.85
N ILE A 115 -2.01 -10.81 12.85
CA ILE A 115 -0.80 -10.03 13.04
C ILE A 115 -0.77 -8.82 12.12
N THR A 116 -0.16 -7.71 12.56
CA THR A 116 0.11 -6.58 11.68
C THR A 116 1.60 -6.29 11.57
N GLY A 117 1.94 -5.65 10.47
CA GLY A 117 3.24 -5.02 10.28
C GLY A 117 3.24 -3.89 9.26
N SER A 118 4.10 -2.93 9.52
CA SER A 118 4.20 -1.71 8.71
C SER A 118 5.26 -1.79 7.61
N ASN A 119 5.75 -3.00 7.28
CA ASN A 119 6.71 -3.21 6.20
C ASN A 119 6.54 -4.58 5.53
N ALA A 120 7.02 -4.68 4.29
CA ALA A 120 7.01 -5.91 3.52
C ALA A 120 7.99 -6.97 4.08
N TYR A 121 8.95 -6.54 4.90
CA TYR A 121 9.91 -7.43 5.55
C TYR A 121 9.26 -8.40 6.52
N LEU A 122 8.06 -8.05 7.02
CA LEU A 122 7.24 -8.96 7.84
C LEU A 122 7.00 -10.30 7.13
N LEU A 123 6.87 -10.30 5.80
CA LEU A 123 6.59 -11.48 4.98
C LEU A 123 7.80 -11.99 4.21
N SER A 124 8.99 -11.43 4.44
CA SER A 124 10.24 -11.85 3.78
C SER A 124 11.11 -12.73 4.69
N GLY A 125 12.07 -13.43 4.11
CA GLY A 125 13.05 -14.20 4.86
C GLY A 125 12.46 -15.39 5.62
N GLU A 126 12.74 -15.47 6.91
CA GLU A 126 12.38 -16.62 7.75
C GLU A 126 10.86 -16.78 7.92
N LEU A 127 10.07 -15.68 7.89
CA LEU A 127 8.62 -15.78 7.96
C LEU A 127 8.06 -16.47 6.72
N ALA A 128 8.56 -16.11 5.55
CA ALA A 128 8.17 -16.76 4.30
C ALA A 128 8.50 -18.26 4.30
N THR A 129 9.56 -18.66 4.99
CA THR A 129 10.00 -20.06 5.07
C THR A 129 9.24 -20.85 6.16
N LEU A 130 9.15 -20.30 7.38
CA LEU A 130 8.55 -20.99 8.53
C LEU A 130 7.02 -21.05 8.44
N LEU A 131 6.39 -20.01 7.93
CA LEU A 131 4.93 -19.92 7.84
C LEU A 131 4.41 -20.09 6.41
N SER A 132 5.24 -20.59 5.49
CA SER A 132 4.86 -20.83 4.09
C SER A 132 3.60 -21.69 3.99
N GLY A 133 2.61 -21.21 3.25
CA GLY A 133 1.32 -21.89 3.07
C GLY A 133 0.39 -21.82 4.28
N ARG A 134 0.77 -21.15 5.39
CA ARG A 134 -0.01 -21.06 6.63
C ARG A 134 -0.60 -19.68 6.90
N TYR A 135 -0.40 -18.70 6.02
CA TYR A 135 -0.93 -17.36 6.20
C TYR A 135 -1.65 -16.84 4.96
N VAL A 136 -2.48 -15.85 5.19
CA VAL A 136 -3.08 -15.01 4.16
C VAL A 136 -2.67 -13.55 4.41
N GLU A 137 -2.17 -12.90 3.37
CA GLU A 137 -1.81 -11.49 3.43
C GLU A 137 -3.01 -10.61 3.04
N ILE A 138 -3.26 -9.58 3.85
CA ILE A 138 -4.27 -8.55 3.61
C ILE A 138 -3.51 -7.22 3.49
N LYS A 139 -3.27 -6.78 2.26
CA LYS A 139 -2.53 -5.53 1.97
C LYS A 139 -3.44 -4.34 2.16
N MET A 140 -3.19 -3.55 3.22
CA MET A 140 -3.98 -2.39 3.56
C MET A 140 -3.31 -1.11 3.07
N GLN A 141 -4.01 -0.36 2.24
CA GLN A 141 -3.58 0.95 1.73
C GLN A 141 -4.28 2.08 2.48
N PRO A 142 -3.83 3.35 2.38
CA PRO A 142 -4.63 4.51 2.74
C PRO A 142 -6.00 4.48 2.05
N LEU A 143 -6.92 5.37 2.39
CA LEU A 143 -8.30 5.30 1.94
C LEU A 143 -8.42 5.35 0.41
N SER A 144 -9.31 4.55 -0.17
CA SER A 144 -9.79 4.78 -1.52
C SER A 144 -10.64 6.06 -1.57
N PHE A 145 -10.86 6.61 -2.76
CA PHE A 145 -11.77 7.77 -2.88
C PHE A 145 -13.19 7.42 -2.41
N LYS A 146 -13.66 6.21 -2.66
CA LYS A 146 -14.94 5.70 -2.16
C LYS A 146 -14.99 5.67 -0.63
N GLU A 147 -13.94 5.17 0.02
CA GLU A 147 -13.83 5.17 1.49
C GLU A 147 -13.71 6.59 2.05
N TYR A 148 -12.92 7.45 1.39
CA TYR A 148 -12.79 8.86 1.72
C TYR A 148 -14.14 9.58 1.68
N LEU A 149 -14.94 9.38 0.63
CA LEU A 149 -16.29 9.93 0.49
C LEU A 149 -17.25 9.40 1.54
N SER A 150 -17.10 8.17 2.01
CA SER A 150 -17.98 7.58 3.01
C SER A 150 -17.89 8.25 4.38
N ALA A 151 -16.82 9.03 4.62
CA ALA A 151 -16.64 9.82 5.83
C ALA A 151 -17.48 11.13 5.86
N TYR A 152 -18.06 11.51 4.74
CA TYR A 152 -18.89 12.70 4.64
C TYR A 152 -20.37 12.33 4.61
N ASP A 153 -21.17 12.97 5.46
CA ASP A 153 -22.63 12.81 5.45
C ASP A 153 -23.22 13.41 4.17
N ASP A 154 -22.77 14.62 3.83
CA ASP A 154 -23.09 15.25 2.56
C ASP A 154 -22.15 14.78 1.45
N LYS A 155 -22.70 14.12 0.44
CA LYS A 155 -21.99 13.64 -0.75
C LYS A 155 -22.14 14.57 -1.95
N SER A 156 -22.76 15.72 -1.80
CA SER A 156 -22.76 16.78 -2.82
C SER A 156 -21.34 17.33 -3.03
N ASP A 157 -21.13 18.09 -4.08
CA ASP A 157 -19.83 18.68 -4.44
C ASP A 157 -18.67 17.65 -4.48
N LEU A 158 -18.89 16.58 -5.24
CA LEU A 158 -17.85 15.58 -5.52
C LEU A 158 -16.56 16.19 -6.09
N PRO A 159 -16.62 17.21 -7.00
CA PRO A 159 -15.40 17.81 -7.54
C PRO A 159 -14.51 18.47 -6.47
N SER A 160 -15.09 19.14 -5.46
CA SER A 160 -14.31 19.73 -4.37
C SER A 160 -13.69 18.66 -3.48
N LYS A 161 -14.46 17.62 -3.13
CA LYS A 161 -13.95 16.49 -2.34
C LYS A 161 -12.84 15.74 -3.07
N TYR A 162 -12.99 15.54 -4.39
CA TYR A 162 -11.95 14.93 -5.21
C TYR A 162 -10.69 15.79 -5.27
N ARG A 163 -10.82 17.13 -5.44
CA ARG A 163 -9.66 18.04 -5.38
C ARG A 163 -8.91 17.93 -4.05
N LYS A 164 -9.63 17.89 -2.92
CA LYS A 164 -9.01 17.70 -1.61
C LYS A 164 -8.30 16.35 -1.50
N TYR A 165 -8.92 15.29 -2.00
CA TYR A 165 -8.35 13.95 -2.02
C TYR A 165 -7.03 13.88 -2.80
N ILE A 166 -6.98 14.45 -4.02
CA ILE A 166 -5.77 14.48 -4.84
C ILE A 166 -4.70 15.46 -4.33
N GLN A 167 -5.09 16.48 -3.57
CA GLN A 167 -4.18 17.45 -2.99
C GLN A 167 -3.58 16.95 -1.68
N PHE A 168 -4.40 16.53 -0.74
CA PHE A 168 -3.97 16.22 0.62
C PHE A 168 -3.76 14.74 0.88
N GLY A 169 -4.17 13.88 -0.05
CA GLY A 169 -4.06 12.43 0.09
C GLY A 169 -5.19 11.81 0.89
N SER A 170 -4.94 10.61 1.37
CA SER A 170 -5.96 9.70 1.86
C SER A 170 -5.59 8.97 3.15
N PHE A 171 -4.60 9.44 3.90
CA PHE A 171 -4.37 8.92 5.24
C PHE A 171 -5.60 9.18 6.12
N PRO A 172 -6.11 8.17 6.85
CA PRO A 172 -7.41 8.29 7.53
C PRO A 172 -7.53 9.47 8.49
N TYR A 173 -6.45 9.87 9.15
CA TYR A 173 -6.47 10.98 10.11
C TYR A 173 -6.67 12.36 9.45
N ILE A 174 -6.36 12.51 8.16
CA ILE A 174 -6.57 13.75 7.40
C ILE A 174 -8.05 14.18 7.42
N LEU A 175 -8.97 13.22 7.46
CA LEU A 175 -10.42 13.50 7.55
C LEU A 175 -10.84 14.24 8.82
N GLN A 176 -9.99 14.26 9.85
CA GLN A 176 -10.24 14.96 11.12
C GLN A 176 -9.63 16.37 11.16
N LEU A 177 -8.90 16.75 10.11
CA LEU A 177 -8.21 18.03 10.00
C LEU A 177 -8.96 18.94 9.03
N SER A 178 -9.27 20.16 9.46
CA SER A 178 -9.98 21.16 8.64
C SER A 178 -9.03 22.16 7.96
N GLU A 179 -7.91 22.47 8.62
CA GLU A 179 -6.97 23.49 8.17
C GLU A 179 -5.83 22.88 7.37
N GLU A 180 -5.50 23.48 6.24
CA GLU A 180 -4.41 23.02 5.37
C GLU A 180 -3.06 22.97 6.10
N LYS A 181 -2.77 23.93 6.96
CA LYS A 181 -1.53 23.96 7.77
C LYS A 181 -1.40 22.73 8.68
N ASP A 182 -2.53 22.27 9.24
CA ASP A 182 -2.54 21.12 10.16
C ASP A 182 -2.38 19.81 9.37
N ILE A 183 -2.99 19.74 8.19
CA ILE A 183 -2.80 18.62 7.25
C ILE A 183 -1.33 18.55 6.82
N ARG A 184 -0.74 19.67 6.45
CA ARG A 184 0.67 19.74 6.06
C ARG A 184 1.60 19.32 7.19
N SER A 185 1.37 19.77 8.42
CA SER A 185 2.14 19.37 9.61
C SER A 185 1.99 17.88 9.90
N TYR A 186 0.80 17.32 9.73
CA TYR A 186 0.56 15.89 9.88
C TYR A 186 1.32 15.06 8.83
N LEU A 187 1.28 15.48 7.55
CA LEU A 187 2.02 14.83 6.46
C LEU A 187 3.54 14.92 6.67
N GLU A 188 4.03 16.06 7.19
CA GLU A 188 5.43 16.23 7.60
C GLU A 188 5.81 15.21 8.67
N GLY A 189 4.98 15.03 9.69
CA GLY A 189 5.18 14.02 10.72
C GLY A 189 5.23 12.59 10.18
N ILE A 190 4.39 12.25 9.21
CA ILE A 190 4.44 10.96 8.51
C ILE A 190 5.75 10.85 7.73
N TYR A 191 6.10 11.84 6.92
CA TYR A 191 7.32 11.83 6.12
C TYR A 191 8.56 11.61 7.00
N ASN A 192 8.71 12.39 8.04
CA ASN A 192 9.86 12.32 8.94
C ASN A 192 9.93 10.98 9.70
N THR A 193 8.79 10.43 10.12
CA THR A 193 8.75 9.19 10.90
C THR A 193 8.86 7.97 10.02
N VAL A 194 8.01 7.87 8.98
CA VAL A 194 7.88 6.67 8.15
C VAL A 194 8.95 6.65 7.07
N VAL A 195 9.13 7.78 6.36
CA VAL A 195 10.03 7.83 5.20
C VAL A 195 11.47 7.93 5.64
N LEU A 196 11.79 8.79 6.59
CA LEU A 196 13.19 8.99 7.01
C LEU A 196 13.59 8.07 8.15
N LYS A 197 12.97 8.21 9.33
CA LYS A 197 13.42 7.51 10.55
C LYS A 197 13.37 5.99 10.40
N ASP A 198 12.25 5.43 9.92
CA ASP A 198 12.09 3.99 9.83
C ASP A 198 13.01 3.38 8.78
N ILE A 199 13.18 4.02 7.60
CA ILE A 199 14.08 3.56 6.54
C ILE A 199 15.53 3.64 6.98
N VAL A 200 15.96 4.79 7.51
CA VAL A 200 17.33 5.03 7.96
C VAL A 200 17.74 4.03 9.03
N ALA A 201 16.89 3.84 10.05
CA ALA A 201 17.19 2.93 11.16
C ALA A 201 17.29 1.46 10.69
N ARG A 202 16.35 1.01 9.86
CA ARG A 202 16.28 -0.40 9.42
C ARG A 202 17.39 -0.76 8.44
N ARG A 203 17.71 0.11 7.50
CA ARG A 203 18.72 -0.12 6.47
C ARG A 203 20.10 0.40 6.85
N LYS A 204 20.25 0.98 8.07
CA LYS A 204 21.50 1.57 8.58
C LYS A 204 22.13 2.52 7.55
N ILE A 205 21.29 3.41 6.97
CA ILE A 205 21.72 4.34 5.93
C ILE A 205 22.58 5.42 6.55
N ALA A 206 23.82 5.51 6.07
CA ALA A 206 24.78 6.49 6.58
C ALA A 206 24.58 7.89 5.96
N ASP A 207 24.23 7.96 4.66
CA ASP A 207 24.03 9.23 3.95
C ASP A 207 22.54 9.52 3.78
N VAL A 208 21.95 10.12 4.82
CA VAL A 208 20.54 10.52 4.86
C VAL A 208 20.25 11.59 3.82
N GLY A 209 21.19 12.53 3.62
CA GLY A 209 21.02 13.62 2.65
C GLY A 209 20.93 13.11 1.21
N MET A 210 21.69 12.07 0.85
CA MET A 210 21.59 11.42 -0.46
C MET A 210 20.28 10.64 -0.60
N LEU A 211 19.84 9.95 0.45
CA LEU A 211 18.53 9.28 0.48
C LEU A 211 17.40 10.28 0.21
N GLU A 212 17.38 11.42 0.88
CA GLU A 212 16.35 12.46 0.69
C GLU A 212 16.31 12.98 -0.76
N LYS A 213 17.47 13.14 -1.40
CA LYS A 213 17.54 13.55 -2.81
C LYS A 213 16.95 12.49 -3.75
N VAL A 214 17.28 11.21 -3.53
CA VAL A 214 16.69 10.10 -4.29
C VAL A 214 15.17 10.04 -4.04
N ILE A 215 14.73 10.19 -2.80
CA ILE A 215 13.30 10.26 -2.46
C ILE A 215 12.61 11.39 -3.23
N ARG A 216 13.16 12.61 -3.18
CA ARG A 216 12.60 13.75 -3.89
C ARG A 216 12.52 13.52 -5.38
N PHE A 217 13.56 12.92 -5.99
CA PHE A 217 13.55 12.52 -7.39
C PHE A 217 12.43 11.53 -7.68
N MET A 218 12.26 10.50 -6.85
CA MET A 218 11.22 9.48 -7.03
C MET A 218 9.81 10.06 -6.90
N PHE A 219 9.59 10.99 -5.97
CA PHE A 219 8.31 11.69 -5.81
C PHE A 219 7.98 12.59 -7.01
N ASP A 220 8.99 13.21 -7.62
CA ASP A 220 8.81 14.07 -8.81
C ASP A 220 8.55 13.22 -10.08
N ASN A 221 9.03 11.98 -10.10
CA ASN A 221 8.98 11.09 -11.27
C ASN A 221 7.97 9.93 -11.13
N ILE A 222 6.91 10.08 -10.33
CA ILE A 222 5.85 9.07 -10.25
C ILE A 222 5.25 8.83 -11.64
N GLY A 223 4.95 7.56 -11.97
CA GLY A 223 4.38 7.19 -13.26
C GLY A 223 5.35 7.28 -14.44
N ASN A 224 6.57 7.80 -14.26
CA ASN A 224 7.59 7.81 -15.30
C ASN A 224 8.43 6.51 -15.27
N PRO A 225 8.74 5.91 -16.44
CA PRO A 225 9.64 4.76 -16.50
C PRO A 225 11.02 5.12 -15.98
N THR A 226 11.48 4.40 -14.94
CA THR A 226 12.82 4.66 -14.37
C THR A 226 13.51 3.38 -13.92
N SER A 227 14.82 3.48 -13.67
CA SER A 227 15.66 2.41 -13.17
C SER A 227 16.72 2.96 -12.22
N ALA A 228 17.31 2.10 -11.39
CA ALA A 228 18.40 2.49 -10.51
C ALA A 228 19.58 3.12 -11.27
N THR A 229 19.87 2.63 -12.49
CA THR A 229 20.88 3.20 -13.38
C THR A 229 20.52 4.61 -13.83
N ASN A 230 19.27 4.84 -14.24
CA ASN A 230 18.82 6.17 -14.68
C ASN A 230 18.90 7.18 -13.53
N ILE A 231 18.47 6.77 -12.33
CA ILE A 231 18.55 7.62 -11.13
C ILE A 231 20.02 7.94 -10.81
N ALA A 232 20.91 6.94 -10.77
CA ALA A 232 22.33 7.12 -10.47
C ALA A 232 22.99 8.08 -11.49
N ASN A 233 22.68 7.92 -12.78
CA ASN A 233 23.19 8.79 -13.84
C ASN A 233 22.68 10.23 -13.68
N THR A 234 21.40 10.42 -13.41
CA THR A 234 20.81 11.74 -13.18
C THR A 234 21.42 12.43 -11.97
N MET A 235 21.57 11.73 -10.84
CA MET A 235 22.22 12.28 -9.65
C MET A 235 23.67 12.65 -9.93
N THR A 236 24.41 11.80 -10.64
CA THR A 236 25.82 12.07 -10.98
C THR A 236 25.97 13.27 -11.92
N SER A 237 25.06 13.47 -12.89
CA SER A 237 25.06 14.63 -13.76
C SER A 237 24.86 15.95 -13.01
N THR A 238 24.20 15.91 -11.87
CA THR A 238 24.01 17.05 -10.95
C THR A 238 25.12 17.15 -9.89
N ARG A 239 26.30 16.56 -10.15
CA ARG A 239 27.47 16.51 -9.24
C ARG A 239 27.26 15.77 -7.94
N GLN A 240 26.31 14.87 -7.88
CA GLN A 240 25.98 14.05 -6.72
C GLN A 240 26.34 12.59 -7.04
N LYS A 241 27.61 12.21 -6.80
CA LYS A 241 28.04 10.84 -7.09
C LYS A 241 27.34 9.84 -6.20
N ILE A 242 26.61 8.91 -6.80
CA ILE A 242 25.95 7.80 -6.14
C ILE A 242 26.13 6.53 -6.99
N SER A 243 26.37 5.40 -6.35
CA SER A 243 26.49 4.12 -7.07
C SER A 243 25.10 3.55 -7.40
N TYR A 244 25.04 2.75 -8.46
CA TYR A 244 23.87 1.95 -8.79
C TYR A 244 23.38 1.12 -7.59
N HIS A 245 24.26 0.42 -6.91
CA HIS A 245 23.92 -0.42 -5.75
C HIS A 245 23.32 0.39 -4.59
N THR A 246 23.82 1.60 -4.37
CA THR A 246 23.24 2.49 -3.34
C THR A 246 21.82 2.90 -3.68
N VAL A 247 21.57 3.27 -4.95
CA VAL A 247 20.22 3.60 -5.42
C VAL A 247 19.30 2.38 -5.31
N GLU A 248 19.77 1.20 -5.72
CA GLU A 248 19.00 -0.04 -5.65
C GLU A 248 18.59 -0.38 -4.20
N ASN A 249 19.51 -0.20 -3.24
CA ASN A 249 19.23 -0.36 -1.82
C ASN A 249 18.19 0.67 -1.32
N TYR A 250 18.25 1.91 -1.78
CA TYR A 250 17.26 2.93 -1.43
C TYR A 250 15.89 2.62 -2.01
N LEU A 251 15.82 2.21 -3.29
CA LEU A 251 14.57 1.77 -3.92
C LEU A 251 13.95 0.57 -3.20
N SER A 252 14.77 -0.44 -2.88
CA SER A 252 14.28 -1.59 -2.09
C SER A 252 13.72 -1.15 -0.74
N ALA A 253 14.40 -0.24 -0.04
CA ALA A 253 13.94 0.26 1.25
C ALA A 253 12.60 1.01 1.15
N LEU A 254 12.40 1.81 0.08
CA LEU A 254 11.16 2.52 -0.19
C LEU A 254 9.99 1.57 -0.52
N LEU A 255 10.26 0.51 -1.27
CA LEU A 255 9.28 -0.53 -1.59
C LEU A 255 8.91 -1.34 -0.34
N ASP A 256 9.91 -1.76 0.45
CA ASP A 256 9.70 -2.54 1.67
C ASP A 256 8.90 -1.76 2.74
N SER A 257 8.98 -0.42 2.72
CA SER A 257 8.22 0.45 3.63
C SER A 257 6.82 0.80 3.12
N PHE A 258 6.38 0.23 2.00
CA PHE A 258 5.11 0.52 1.33
C PHE A 258 4.92 1.99 0.97
N ILE A 259 6.00 2.76 0.82
CA ILE A 259 5.94 4.15 0.37
C ILE A 259 5.72 4.19 -1.13
N PHE A 260 6.41 3.30 -1.84
CA PHE A 260 6.22 3.09 -3.27
C PHE A 260 5.76 1.67 -3.57
N TYR A 261 5.03 1.56 -4.66
CA TYR A 261 4.73 0.32 -5.35
C TYR A 261 5.40 0.34 -6.71
N LYS A 262 5.87 -0.81 -7.17
CA LYS A 262 6.53 -0.98 -8.46
C LYS A 262 5.57 -1.64 -9.44
N ALA A 263 5.36 -1.05 -10.61
CA ALA A 263 4.71 -1.67 -11.75
C ALA A 263 5.77 -2.09 -12.76
N GLU A 264 5.93 -3.38 -12.96
CA GLU A 264 6.82 -3.93 -13.97
C GLU A 264 6.20 -3.81 -15.37
N ARG A 265 7.01 -3.90 -16.40
CA ARG A 265 6.51 -3.82 -17.77
C ARG A 265 6.09 -5.20 -18.26
N TYR A 266 5.01 -5.23 -19.01
CA TYR A 266 4.48 -6.42 -19.68
C TYR A 266 4.40 -6.19 -21.18
N ASP A 267 5.11 -7.00 -21.97
CA ASP A 267 4.99 -7.00 -23.42
C ASP A 267 3.69 -7.74 -23.83
N VAL A 268 2.71 -6.98 -24.27
CA VAL A 268 1.37 -7.50 -24.60
C VAL A 268 1.42 -8.47 -25.78
N LYS A 269 2.24 -8.19 -26.81
CA LYS A 269 2.39 -9.05 -27.98
C LYS A 269 3.29 -10.25 -27.70
N GLY A 270 4.42 -10.03 -27.04
CA GLY A 270 5.35 -11.10 -26.67
C GLY A 270 4.86 -11.93 -25.48
N LYS A 271 3.82 -11.49 -24.77
CA LYS A 271 3.26 -12.14 -23.58
C LYS A 271 4.32 -12.46 -22.52
N GLN A 272 5.26 -11.54 -22.32
CA GLN A 272 6.39 -11.72 -21.42
C GLN A 272 6.64 -10.49 -20.53
N TYR A 273 7.14 -10.74 -19.33
CA TYR A 273 7.52 -9.70 -18.40
C TYR A 273 8.87 -9.10 -18.77
N LEU A 274 8.98 -7.78 -18.69
CA LEU A 274 10.21 -7.04 -18.97
C LEU A 274 10.79 -6.47 -17.68
N SER A 275 12.03 -6.79 -17.41
CA SER A 275 12.72 -6.40 -16.15
C SER A 275 13.25 -4.97 -16.13
N THR A 276 13.15 -4.22 -17.24
CA THR A 276 13.75 -2.89 -17.37
C THR A 276 12.73 -1.77 -17.32
N ASN A 277 13.14 -0.63 -16.74
CA ASN A 277 12.36 0.61 -16.72
C ASN A 277 10.94 0.45 -16.17
N ALA A 278 10.83 0.00 -14.93
CA ALA A 278 9.55 -0.04 -14.22
C ALA A 278 9.03 1.37 -13.93
N LYS A 279 7.72 1.49 -13.73
CA LYS A 279 7.12 2.69 -13.13
C LYS A 279 6.96 2.51 -11.63
N TYR A 280 6.97 3.62 -10.91
CA TYR A 280 6.79 3.64 -9.46
C TYR A 280 5.65 4.57 -9.08
N TYR A 281 4.80 4.10 -8.17
CA TYR A 281 3.62 4.81 -7.71
C TYR A 281 3.65 4.95 -6.20
N LEU A 282 3.23 6.11 -5.70
CA LEU A 282 3.17 6.39 -4.27
C LEU A 282 1.98 5.72 -3.61
N CYS A 283 2.14 5.33 -2.38
CA CYS A 283 1.04 4.85 -1.53
C CYS A 283 -0.02 5.92 -1.24
N ASP A 284 0.39 7.20 -1.27
CA ASP A 284 -0.47 8.34 -0.98
C ASP A 284 0.07 9.63 -1.63
N ILE A 285 -0.80 10.32 -2.35
CA ILE A 285 -0.45 11.56 -3.08
C ILE A 285 -0.22 12.74 -2.13
N GLY A 286 -0.79 12.75 -0.94
CA GLY A 286 -0.58 13.81 0.04
C GLY A 286 0.89 13.96 0.44
N LEU A 287 1.63 12.86 0.52
CA LEU A 287 3.07 12.92 0.77
C LEU A 287 3.82 13.66 -0.35
N ARG A 288 3.40 13.48 -1.60
CA ARG A 288 3.95 14.22 -2.74
C ARG A 288 3.62 15.71 -2.64
N TYR A 289 2.36 16.03 -2.32
CA TYR A 289 1.96 17.42 -2.08
C TYR A 289 2.79 18.09 -0.99
N TYR A 290 3.01 17.42 0.14
CA TYR A 290 3.87 17.91 1.22
C TYR A 290 5.28 18.24 0.72
N LEU A 291 5.91 17.32 -0.04
CA LEU A 291 7.32 17.43 -0.41
C LEU A 291 7.58 18.36 -1.59
N LEU A 292 6.67 18.45 -2.56
CA LEU A 292 6.87 19.14 -3.84
C LEU A 292 5.87 20.26 -4.13
N GLY A 293 4.79 20.35 -3.32
CA GLY A 293 3.67 21.25 -3.59
C GLY A 293 2.80 20.79 -4.77
N THR A 294 1.95 21.68 -5.27
CA THR A 294 1.07 21.43 -6.41
C THR A 294 1.71 21.91 -7.70
N LYS A 295 1.82 21.04 -8.67
CA LYS A 295 2.27 21.35 -10.03
C LYS A 295 1.14 20.99 -11.02
N PRO A 296 0.53 21.95 -11.74
CA PRO A 296 -0.58 21.68 -12.65
C PRO A 296 -0.26 20.65 -13.74
N ALA A 297 0.98 20.60 -14.21
CA ALA A 297 1.43 19.66 -15.24
C ALA A 297 1.39 18.18 -14.81
N ASP A 298 1.23 17.90 -13.51
CA ASP A 298 1.37 16.54 -12.95
C ASP A 298 0.03 15.81 -12.78
N PHE A 299 -1.10 16.44 -13.13
CA PHE A 299 -2.43 15.82 -12.91
C PHE A 299 -2.60 14.47 -13.59
N GLY A 300 -2.02 14.26 -14.78
CA GLY A 300 -2.03 12.96 -15.46
C GLY A 300 -1.38 11.85 -14.62
N HIS A 301 -0.17 12.10 -14.14
CA HIS A 301 0.55 11.13 -13.29
C HIS A 301 -0.11 10.90 -11.91
N ILE A 302 -0.73 11.94 -11.35
CA ILE A 302 -1.50 11.82 -10.10
C ILE A 302 -2.71 10.91 -10.31
N LEU A 303 -3.46 11.11 -11.39
CA LEU A 303 -4.61 10.28 -11.73
C LEU A 303 -4.19 8.83 -12.02
N GLU A 304 -3.12 8.64 -12.78
CA GLU A 304 -2.53 7.33 -13.04
C GLU A 304 -2.15 6.62 -11.73
N ASN A 305 -1.54 7.34 -10.78
CA ASN A 305 -1.22 6.81 -9.45
C ASN A 305 -2.46 6.35 -8.68
N ILE A 306 -3.54 7.13 -8.71
CA ILE A 306 -4.80 6.79 -8.02
C ILE A 306 -5.42 5.54 -8.64
N VAL A 307 -5.47 5.45 -9.98
CA VAL A 307 -6.00 4.29 -10.70
C VAL A 307 -5.16 3.05 -10.39
N PHE A 308 -3.83 3.17 -10.40
CA PHE A 308 -2.92 2.07 -10.03
C PHE A 308 -3.24 1.51 -8.64
N LEU A 309 -3.35 2.38 -7.63
CA LEU A 309 -3.68 1.95 -6.26
C LEU A 309 -5.06 1.30 -6.17
N GLU A 310 -6.03 1.81 -6.92
CA GLU A 310 -7.38 1.22 -6.95
C GLU A 310 -7.38 -0.17 -7.60
N LEU A 311 -6.62 -0.37 -8.67
CA LEU A 311 -6.46 -1.68 -9.30
C LEU A 311 -5.82 -2.69 -8.35
N LEU A 312 -4.77 -2.29 -7.62
CA LEU A 312 -4.16 -3.13 -6.58
C LEU A 312 -5.15 -3.47 -5.46
N ARG A 313 -5.96 -2.49 -5.01
CA ARG A 313 -6.95 -2.67 -3.95
C ARG A 313 -8.02 -3.70 -4.35
N ARG A 314 -8.36 -3.75 -5.63
CA ARG A 314 -9.26 -4.75 -6.20
C ARG A 314 -8.64 -6.14 -6.37
N GLY A 315 -7.40 -6.32 -5.93
CA GLY A 315 -6.70 -7.60 -5.98
C GLY A 315 -6.07 -7.95 -7.31
N ASN A 316 -5.94 -6.98 -8.22
CA ASN A 316 -5.25 -7.21 -9.49
C ASN A 316 -3.73 -7.23 -9.30
N GLU A 317 -3.06 -8.05 -10.11
CA GLU A 317 -1.66 -7.84 -10.46
C GLU A 317 -1.61 -6.76 -11.55
N VAL A 318 -0.81 -5.70 -11.35
CA VAL A 318 -0.83 -4.54 -12.24
C VAL A 318 0.54 -4.30 -12.86
N TYR A 319 0.55 -4.21 -14.18
CA TYR A 319 1.74 -4.02 -15.00
C TYR A 319 1.56 -2.81 -15.92
N VAL A 320 2.67 -2.24 -16.40
CA VAL A 320 2.67 -1.25 -17.49
C VAL A 320 2.72 -1.99 -18.82
N GLY A 321 1.76 -1.78 -19.69
CA GLY A 321 1.69 -2.47 -20.97
C GLY A 321 2.63 -1.86 -22.00
N LYS A 322 3.35 -2.71 -22.74
CA LYS A 322 4.09 -2.33 -23.94
C LYS A 322 3.47 -3.00 -25.17
N VAL A 323 3.12 -2.21 -26.18
CA VAL A 323 2.61 -2.69 -27.48
C VAL A 323 3.39 -2.01 -28.58
N ASP A 324 4.32 -2.73 -29.23
CA ASP A 324 5.29 -2.17 -30.17
C ASP A 324 6.07 -0.97 -29.55
N ASP A 325 5.93 0.23 -30.15
CA ASP A 325 6.52 1.48 -29.64
C ASP A 325 5.54 2.29 -28.74
N SER A 326 4.35 1.75 -28.47
CA SER A 326 3.33 2.41 -27.68
C SER A 326 3.27 1.82 -26.27
N GLU A 327 2.80 2.63 -25.33
CA GLU A 327 2.56 2.24 -23.96
C GLU A 327 1.06 2.22 -23.66
N ILE A 328 0.64 1.25 -22.85
CA ILE A 328 -0.67 1.19 -22.21
C ILE A 328 -0.42 1.41 -20.74
N ASP A 329 -1.15 2.33 -20.13
CA ASP A 329 -0.90 2.71 -18.75
C ASP A 329 -0.94 1.51 -17.82
N PHE A 330 -1.97 0.64 -17.94
CA PHE A 330 -2.03 -0.56 -17.14
C PHE A 330 -2.55 -1.80 -17.88
N VAL A 331 -1.95 -2.93 -17.55
CA VAL A 331 -2.44 -4.27 -17.76
C VAL A 331 -2.73 -4.86 -16.39
N ALA A 332 -4.00 -4.97 -16.05
CA ALA A 332 -4.45 -5.55 -14.79
C ALA A 332 -4.85 -7.02 -15.00
N ILE A 333 -4.33 -7.90 -14.16
CA ILE A 333 -4.60 -9.34 -14.23
C ILE A 333 -5.30 -9.76 -12.93
N TYR A 334 -6.49 -10.33 -13.08
CA TYR A 334 -7.26 -10.89 -11.97
C TYR A 334 -7.78 -12.28 -12.36
N ASN A 335 -7.47 -13.30 -11.56
CA ASN A 335 -7.83 -14.71 -11.84
C ASN A 335 -7.44 -15.19 -13.27
N GLY A 336 -6.33 -14.68 -13.80
CA GLY A 336 -5.85 -15.01 -15.14
C GLY A 336 -6.48 -14.20 -16.27
N GLU A 337 -7.52 -13.43 -16.00
CA GLU A 337 -8.13 -12.53 -16.98
C GLU A 337 -7.39 -11.20 -17.02
N LYS A 338 -7.17 -10.68 -18.23
CA LYS A 338 -6.48 -9.41 -18.46
C LYS A 338 -7.46 -8.32 -18.85
N THR A 339 -7.29 -7.16 -18.20
CA THR A 339 -7.99 -5.93 -18.55
C THR A 339 -6.97 -4.84 -18.80
N TYR A 340 -7.20 -4.03 -19.84
CA TYR A 340 -6.31 -2.97 -20.27
C TYR A 340 -6.93 -1.62 -19.93
N TYR A 341 -6.13 -0.73 -19.33
CA TYR A 341 -6.58 0.60 -18.90
C TYR A 341 -5.70 1.68 -19.50
N GLN A 342 -6.35 2.72 -20.03
CA GLN A 342 -5.72 3.95 -20.43
C GLN A 342 -6.30 5.08 -19.58
N VAL A 343 -5.45 5.89 -18.96
CA VAL A 343 -5.84 6.93 -18.01
C VAL A 343 -5.62 8.29 -18.64
N ALA A 344 -6.70 9.06 -18.81
CA ALA A 344 -6.63 10.40 -19.36
C ALA A 344 -7.37 11.40 -18.47
N TYR A 345 -6.77 12.56 -18.23
CA TYR A 345 -7.38 13.63 -17.41
C TYR A 345 -8.55 14.32 -18.12
N THR A 346 -8.46 14.52 -19.42
CA THR A 346 -9.50 15.17 -20.22
C THR A 346 -9.63 14.53 -21.59
N VAL A 347 -10.81 14.00 -21.86
CA VAL A 347 -11.18 13.51 -23.19
C VAL A 347 -12.15 14.48 -23.89
N ILE A 348 -12.77 15.42 -23.15
CA ILE A 348 -13.98 16.13 -23.57
C ILE A 348 -13.81 17.66 -23.72
N ASP A 349 -12.73 18.29 -23.27
CA ASP A 349 -12.63 19.75 -23.25
C ASP A 349 -11.54 20.29 -24.17
N SER A 350 -11.84 20.46 -25.41
CA SER A 350 -11.28 21.44 -26.34
C SER A 350 -11.50 21.03 -27.81
N ASP A 351 -11.28 21.94 -28.77
CA ASP A 351 -11.25 21.71 -30.22
C ASP A 351 -10.31 20.57 -30.70
N ASN A 352 -9.60 19.90 -29.79
CA ASN A 352 -8.69 18.79 -30.03
C ASN A 352 -9.12 17.46 -29.36
N SER A 353 -10.33 17.35 -28.84
CA SER A 353 -10.83 16.17 -28.12
C SER A 353 -10.74 14.86 -28.94
N GLU A 354 -11.07 14.93 -30.21
CA GLU A 354 -11.03 13.78 -31.12
C GLU A 354 -9.62 13.28 -31.43
N LYS A 355 -8.65 14.20 -31.52
CA LYS A 355 -7.23 13.85 -31.72
C LYS A 355 -6.62 13.25 -30.44
N THR A 356 -6.98 13.80 -29.27
CA THR A 356 -6.53 13.26 -27.96
C THR A 356 -7.11 11.88 -27.75
N LEU A 357 -8.42 11.70 -27.94
CA LEU A 357 -9.09 10.40 -27.82
C LEU A 357 -8.47 9.36 -28.78
N THR A 358 -8.25 9.75 -30.04
CA THR A 358 -7.63 8.89 -31.05
C THR A 358 -6.21 8.46 -30.64
N ARG A 359 -5.43 9.39 -30.07
CA ARG A 359 -4.07 9.11 -29.59
C ARG A 359 -4.09 8.14 -28.40
N GLU A 360 -4.94 8.37 -27.40
CA GLU A 360 -5.04 7.55 -26.19
C GLU A 360 -5.60 6.14 -26.50
N LEU A 361 -6.54 6.03 -27.46
CA LEU A 361 -7.11 4.74 -27.86
C LEU A 361 -6.24 3.94 -28.86
N LYS A 362 -5.26 4.57 -29.49
CA LYS A 362 -4.42 3.91 -30.49
C LYS A 362 -3.71 2.65 -29.97
N PRO A 363 -3.06 2.66 -28.79
CA PRO A 363 -2.43 1.46 -28.24
C PRO A 363 -3.44 0.33 -28.01
N LEU A 364 -4.62 0.64 -27.48
CA LEU A 364 -5.68 -0.32 -27.21
C LEU A 364 -6.21 -0.98 -28.50
N LYS A 365 -6.40 -0.21 -29.57
CA LYS A 365 -6.88 -0.73 -30.88
C LYS A 365 -5.91 -1.73 -31.52
N SER A 366 -4.65 -1.73 -31.14
CA SER A 366 -3.65 -2.67 -31.65
C SER A 366 -3.62 -4.04 -30.93
N ILE A 367 -4.40 -4.19 -29.86
CA ILE A 367 -4.50 -5.42 -29.08
C ILE A 367 -5.52 -6.34 -29.77
N LYS A 368 -5.17 -7.63 -29.92
CA LYS A 368 -6.03 -8.65 -30.50
C LYS A 368 -6.82 -9.47 -29.46
N ASP A 369 -6.57 -9.24 -28.18
CA ASP A 369 -7.29 -9.89 -27.08
C ASP A 369 -8.68 -9.22 -26.91
N ASN A 370 -9.60 -9.88 -26.19
CA ASN A 370 -10.90 -9.30 -25.85
C ASN A 370 -10.67 -8.02 -25.02
N ILE A 371 -11.02 -6.88 -25.60
CA ILE A 371 -10.85 -5.56 -24.97
C ILE A 371 -12.16 -5.18 -24.31
N ASN A 372 -12.16 -5.07 -22.99
CA ASN A 372 -13.18 -4.31 -22.27
C ASN A 372 -12.72 -2.86 -22.19
N VAL A 373 -13.23 -2.01 -23.08
CA VAL A 373 -13.02 -0.56 -22.98
C VAL A 373 -13.99 -0.04 -21.92
N ILE A 374 -13.49 0.37 -20.78
CA ILE A 374 -14.28 1.07 -19.78
C ILE A 374 -14.21 2.56 -20.11
N ASP A 375 -15.28 3.07 -20.70
CA ASP A 375 -15.47 4.50 -20.94
C ASP A 375 -16.09 5.14 -19.70
N ASN A 376 -15.61 6.33 -19.31
CA ASN A 376 -16.13 7.11 -18.16
C ASN A 376 -17.61 7.50 -18.28
N HIS A 377 -18.31 7.16 -19.35
CA HIS A 377 -19.75 7.39 -19.50
C HIS A 377 -20.64 6.30 -18.88
N ASN A 378 -20.11 5.16 -18.52
CA ASN A 378 -20.85 4.08 -17.85
C ASN A 378 -20.35 3.85 -16.43
N ASN A 379 -20.63 4.77 -15.52
CA ASN A 379 -20.72 4.63 -14.05
C ASN A 379 -20.23 3.32 -13.45
N THR A 380 -18.91 3.12 -13.32
CA THR A 380 -18.36 2.07 -12.46
C THR A 380 -17.00 2.46 -11.90
N PHE A 381 -17.00 3.52 -11.07
CA PHE A 381 -15.94 3.77 -10.10
C PHE A 381 -16.56 4.04 -8.73
#